data_b7bd65b8e72974c7cba8336d293b4a62
#
_entry.id   b7bd65b8e72974c7cba8336d293b4a62
#
_cell.length_a   1.000
_cell.length_b   1.000
_cell.length_c   1.000
_cell.angle_alpha   90.00
_cell.angle_beta   90.00
_cell.angle_gamma   90.00
#
_symmetry.space_group_name_H-M   'P 1'
#
loop_
_entity.id
_entity.type
_entity.pdbx_description
1 polymer ?
#
loop_
_entity_poly.entity_id
_entity_poly.type
_entity_poly.pdbx_seq_one_letter_code
_entity_poly.pdbx_strand_id
1 'polypeptide(L)'
;MRVSRLMLVTLRDVPAEAEITSHQLLLRGGFIRRVGSGIYAYLPMMWKVLQRITTIIREEMNRAGALETLLPQLHPSELWQRSGRWQGYTAGEGIMFHLEDRQGRELGLGPTHEEVITSLAGELLRSYRQLPVNLYQVQTKFRDEIRPRLSLIHISEPTRHESI
;
A
#
# COMPACT_ATOMS: atom_id res chain seq x y z
N MET A 1 15.83 17.37 -17.87
CA MET A 1 14.53 17.04 -18.52
C MET A 1 13.75 18.33 -18.71
N ARG A 2 13.10 18.54 -19.86
CA ARG A 2 12.32 19.76 -20.10
C ARG A 2 10.90 19.61 -19.52
N VAL A 3 10.42 20.61 -18.79
CA VAL A 3 9.08 20.63 -18.17
C VAL A 3 7.97 20.42 -19.20
N SER A 4 8.13 20.96 -20.42
CA SER A 4 7.20 20.79 -21.55
C SER A 4 6.98 19.33 -22.00
N ARG A 5 7.83 18.40 -21.56
CA ARG A 5 7.73 16.96 -21.87
C ARG A 5 7.22 16.11 -20.70
N LEU A 6 6.81 16.75 -19.59
CA LEU A 6 6.45 16.03 -18.35
C LEU A 6 4.95 15.75 -18.21
N MET A 7 4.11 16.07 -19.19
CA MET A 7 2.65 16.05 -19.03
C MET A 7 2.19 16.81 -17.76
N LEU A 8 2.88 17.89 -17.42
CA LEU A 8 2.56 18.69 -16.24
C LEU A 8 1.44 19.67 -16.60
N VAL A 9 0.21 19.33 -16.23
CA VAL A 9 -0.96 20.16 -16.39
C VAL A 9 -1.44 20.63 -15.02
N THR A 10 -1.29 21.90 -14.74
CA THR A 10 -1.76 22.51 -13.50
C THR A 10 -3.22 22.94 -13.61
N LEU A 11 -3.91 23.04 -12.46
CA LEU A 11 -5.27 23.56 -12.37
C LEU A 11 -5.25 24.93 -11.70
N ARG A 12 -6.06 25.87 -12.23
CA ARG A 12 -6.23 27.18 -11.62
C ARG A 12 -7.06 27.09 -10.34
N ASP A 13 -8.16 26.37 -10.41
CA ASP A 13 -9.12 26.28 -9.31
C ASP A 13 -8.90 25.01 -8.50
N VAL A 14 -9.33 25.04 -7.24
CA VAL A 14 -9.33 23.88 -6.36
C VAL A 14 -10.53 23.01 -6.69
N PRO A 15 -10.35 21.71 -7.00
CA PRO A 15 -11.46 20.79 -7.16
C PRO A 15 -12.31 20.72 -5.89
N ALA A 16 -13.63 20.75 -6.01
CA ALA A 16 -14.57 20.82 -4.90
C ALA A 16 -14.47 19.62 -3.94
N GLU A 17 -14.02 18.46 -4.44
CA GLU A 17 -13.82 17.24 -3.68
C GLU A 17 -12.55 17.23 -2.82
N ALA A 18 -11.67 18.21 -2.97
CA ALA A 18 -10.40 18.27 -2.23
C ALA A 18 -10.54 19.11 -0.96
N GLU A 19 -10.76 18.47 0.17
CA GLU A 19 -10.91 19.14 1.47
C GLU A 19 -9.55 19.45 2.12
N ILE A 20 -8.57 18.56 2.00
CA ILE A 20 -7.27 18.65 2.66
C ILE A 20 -6.30 19.44 1.79
N THR A 21 -5.57 20.38 2.39
CA THR A 21 -4.64 21.28 1.68
C THR A 21 -3.61 20.53 0.84
N SER A 22 -3.03 19.43 1.36
CA SER A 22 -2.07 18.62 0.60
C SER A 22 -2.71 17.97 -0.63
N HIS A 23 -3.95 17.51 -0.53
CA HIS A 23 -4.71 16.98 -1.65
C HIS A 23 -4.98 18.05 -2.72
N GLN A 24 -5.40 19.25 -2.27
CA GLN A 24 -5.60 20.41 -3.15
C GLN A 24 -4.34 20.76 -3.95
N LEU A 25 -3.20 20.81 -3.25
CA LEU A 25 -1.91 21.14 -3.88
C LEU A 25 -1.45 20.06 -4.86
N LEU A 26 -1.64 18.78 -4.54
CA LEU A 26 -1.30 17.67 -5.44
C LEU A 26 -2.13 17.70 -6.72
N LEU A 27 -3.43 17.96 -6.63
CA LEU A 27 -4.32 18.09 -7.79
C LEU A 27 -3.98 19.32 -8.62
N ARG A 28 -3.86 20.50 -7.97
CA ARG A 28 -3.54 21.76 -8.66
C ARG A 28 -2.16 21.73 -9.31
N GLY A 29 -1.18 21.17 -8.64
CA GLY A 29 0.19 21.07 -9.12
C GLY A 29 0.39 20.05 -10.24
N GLY A 30 -0.65 19.29 -10.62
CA GLY A 30 -0.53 18.29 -11.68
C GLY A 30 0.29 17.06 -11.26
N PHE A 31 0.31 16.74 -9.96
CA PHE A 31 0.96 15.56 -9.43
C PHE A 31 0.08 14.31 -9.55
N ILE A 32 -1.21 14.49 -9.30
CA ILE A 32 -2.20 13.42 -9.35
C ILE A 32 -3.43 13.81 -10.17
N ARG A 33 -4.20 12.80 -10.61
CA ARG A 33 -5.54 12.97 -11.19
C ARG A 33 -6.47 11.92 -10.63
N ARG A 34 -7.69 12.33 -10.31
CA ARG A 34 -8.74 11.44 -9.87
C ARG A 34 -9.25 10.61 -11.04
N VAL A 35 -9.32 9.29 -10.83
CA VAL A 35 -9.91 8.31 -11.75
C VAL A 35 -11.29 7.90 -11.25
N GLY A 36 -11.44 7.75 -9.94
CA GLY A 36 -12.68 7.42 -9.26
C GLY A 36 -12.63 7.89 -7.80
N SER A 37 -13.68 7.63 -7.02
CA SER A 37 -13.69 7.94 -5.60
C SER A 37 -12.60 7.14 -4.90
N GLY A 38 -11.66 7.80 -4.21
CA GLY A 38 -10.52 7.16 -3.57
C GLY A 38 -9.46 6.58 -4.52
N ILE A 39 -9.62 6.72 -5.85
CA ILE A 39 -8.73 6.14 -6.85
C ILE A 39 -8.04 7.26 -7.63
N TYR A 40 -6.72 7.29 -7.59
CA TYR A 40 -5.90 8.34 -8.19
C TYR A 40 -4.80 7.80 -9.09
N ALA A 41 -4.59 8.45 -10.22
CA ALA A 41 -3.42 8.25 -11.06
C ALA A 41 -2.30 9.18 -10.60
N TYR A 42 -1.12 8.63 -10.37
CA TYR A 42 0.10 9.39 -10.11
C TYR A 42 0.75 9.77 -11.42
N LEU A 43 0.84 11.08 -11.68
CA LEU A 43 1.43 11.61 -12.89
C LEU A 43 2.98 11.57 -12.83
N PRO A 44 3.69 11.78 -13.96
CA PRO A 44 5.14 11.57 -14.01
C PRO A 44 5.95 12.32 -12.95
N MET A 45 5.52 13.51 -12.54
CA MET A 45 6.21 14.26 -11.49
C MET A 45 6.02 13.58 -10.12
N MET A 46 4.79 13.19 -9.80
CA MET A 46 4.51 12.47 -8.54
C MET A 46 5.22 11.13 -8.49
N TRP A 47 5.24 10.41 -9.60
CA TRP A 47 5.97 9.14 -9.67
C TRP A 47 7.44 9.28 -9.33
N LYS A 48 8.09 10.35 -9.84
CA LYS A 48 9.49 10.66 -9.47
C LYS A 48 9.67 10.96 -7.98
N VAL A 49 8.72 11.70 -7.38
CA VAL A 49 8.74 11.98 -5.94
C VAL A 49 8.63 10.67 -5.16
N LEU A 50 7.68 9.81 -5.52
CA LEU A 50 7.51 8.50 -4.88
C LEU A 50 8.75 7.63 -5.02
N GLN A 51 9.34 7.55 -6.21
CA GLN A 51 10.58 6.80 -6.42
C GLN A 51 11.71 7.34 -5.52
N ARG A 52 11.83 8.67 -5.38
CA ARG A 52 12.86 9.25 -4.52
C ARG A 52 12.63 8.92 -3.04
N ILE A 53 11.38 9.02 -2.56
CA ILE A 53 11.01 8.62 -1.20
C ILE A 53 11.31 7.14 -0.97
N THR A 54 10.90 6.29 -1.91
CA THR A 54 11.15 4.84 -1.86
C THR A 54 12.66 4.53 -1.80
N THR A 55 13.47 5.24 -2.58
CA THR A 55 14.93 5.07 -2.55
C THR A 55 15.50 5.39 -1.17
N ILE A 56 15.09 6.50 -0.57
CA ILE A 56 15.54 6.90 0.77
C ILE A 56 15.13 5.84 1.81
N ILE A 57 13.89 5.37 1.75
CA ILE A 57 13.41 4.31 2.66
C ILE A 57 14.24 3.03 2.50
N ARG A 58 14.50 2.60 1.26
CA ARG A 58 15.33 1.42 0.98
C ARG A 58 16.73 1.55 1.53
N GLU A 59 17.37 2.70 1.32
CA GLU A 59 18.70 2.98 1.81
C GLU A 59 18.77 2.85 3.34
N GLU A 60 17.80 3.40 4.06
CA GLU A 60 17.75 3.33 5.52
C GLU A 60 17.42 1.91 6.03
N MET A 61 16.48 1.22 5.41
CA MET A 61 16.13 -0.15 5.80
C MET A 61 17.28 -1.11 5.54
N ASN A 62 17.95 -0.99 4.40
CA ASN A 62 19.12 -1.81 4.06
C ASN A 62 20.30 -1.52 5.02
N ARG A 63 20.50 -0.25 5.39
CA ARG A 63 21.53 0.13 6.39
C ARG A 63 21.25 -0.49 7.75
N ALA A 64 19.97 -0.65 8.12
CA ALA A 64 19.54 -1.36 9.33
C ALA A 64 19.63 -2.89 9.21
N GLY A 65 20.10 -3.43 8.08
CA GLY A 65 20.21 -4.87 7.84
C GLY A 65 18.90 -5.57 7.53
N ALA A 66 17.86 -4.82 7.16
CA ALA A 66 16.58 -5.40 6.75
C ALA A 66 16.62 -5.87 5.29
N LEU A 67 15.84 -6.90 4.97
CA LEU A 67 15.74 -7.51 3.63
C LEU A 67 14.40 -7.13 2.98
N GLU A 68 14.47 -6.55 1.78
CA GLU A 68 13.26 -6.22 1.02
C GLU A 68 12.60 -7.46 0.46
N THR A 69 11.27 -7.55 0.61
CA THR A 69 10.45 -8.61 0.02
C THR A 69 9.35 -8.03 -0.83
N LEU A 70 8.94 -8.75 -1.87
CA LEU A 70 7.76 -8.47 -2.65
C LEU A 70 6.76 -9.61 -2.46
N LEU A 71 5.62 -9.30 -1.88
CA LEU A 71 4.60 -10.27 -1.54
C LEU A 71 3.41 -10.19 -2.52
N PRO A 72 2.63 -11.27 -2.71
CA PRO A 72 1.47 -11.23 -3.58
C PRO A 72 0.42 -10.24 -3.06
N GLN A 73 -0.27 -9.57 -3.98
CA GLN A 73 -1.40 -8.68 -3.66
C GLN A 73 -2.70 -9.47 -3.46
N LEU A 74 -2.81 -10.60 -4.13
CA LEU A 74 -3.96 -11.47 -4.08
C LEU A 74 -3.67 -12.61 -3.12
N HIS A 75 -4.50 -12.72 -2.09
CA HIS A 75 -4.33 -13.67 -0.99
C HIS A 75 -5.41 -14.75 -1.06
N PRO A 76 -5.06 -16.04 -0.90
CA PRO A 76 -6.02 -17.11 -0.69
C PRO A 76 -6.81 -16.89 0.61
N SER A 77 -8.12 -17.15 0.60
CA SER A 77 -8.97 -17.03 1.80
C SER A 77 -8.52 -17.94 2.93
N GLU A 78 -7.97 -19.11 2.61
CA GLU A 78 -7.51 -20.10 3.58
C GLU A 78 -6.43 -19.53 4.52
N LEU A 79 -5.59 -18.64 4.00
CA LEU A 79 -4.55 -17.97 4.79
C LEU A 79 -5.17 -17.13 5.91
N TRP A 80 -6.24 -16.39 5.59
CA TRP A 80 -6.97 -15.54 6.51
C TRP A 80 -7.92 -16.31 7.43
N GLN A 81 -8.46 -17.43 6.94
CA GLN A 81 -9.25 -18.37 7.75
C GLN A 81 -8.40 -19.02 8.83
N ARG A 82 -7.14 -19.38 8.51
CA ARG A 82 -6.19 -19.94 9.50
C ARG A 82 -5.86 -18.95 10.63
N SER A 83 -5.78 -17.66 10.36
CA SER A 83 -5.60 -16.62 11.38
C SER A 83 -6.90 -16.24 12.09
N GLY A 84 -8.06 -16.76 11.64
CA GLY A 84 -9.37 -16.42 12.16
C GLY A 84 -9.87 -15.02 11.75
N ARG A 85 -9.17 -14.33 10.84
CA ARG A 85 -9.44 -12.93 10.48
C ARG A 85 -10.31 -12.75 9.22
N TRP A 86 -10.58 -13.82 8.45
CA TRP A 86 -11.32 -13.73 7.19
C TRP A 86 -12.65 -13.02 7.34
N GLN A 87 -13.50 -13.49 8.24
CA GLN A 87 -14.83 -12.89 8.43
C GLN A 87 -14.79 -11.45 8.91
N GLY A 88 -13.88 -11.11 9.83
CA GLY A 88 -13.73 -9.73 10.32
C GLY A 88 -13.26 -8.76 9.23
N TYR A 89 -12.64 -9.25 8.18
CA TYR A 89 -12.13 -8.42 7.08
C TYR A 89 -13.04 -8.39 5.85
N THR A 90 -13.96 -9.35 5.71
CA THR A 90 -14.84 -9.48 4.53
C THR A 90 -16.32 -9.26 4.83
N ALA A 91 -16.77 -9.43 6.08
CA ALA A 91 -18.17 -9.27 6.45
C ALA A 91 -18.47 -7.91 7.10
N GLY A 92 -19.67 -7.40 6.89
CA GLY A 92 -20.12 -6.14 7.47
C GLY A 92 -19.31 -4.94 7.00
N GLU A 93 -18.65 -4.24 7.93
CA GLU A 93 -17.75 -3.11 7.63
C GLU A 93 -16.31 -3.56 7.33
N GLY A 94 -16.14 -4.80 6.88
CA GLY A 94 -14.83 -5.34 6.50
C GLY A 94 -14.16 -4.52 5.41
N ILE A 95 -12.83 -4.34 5.54
CA ILE A 95 -12.04 -3.47 4.65
C ILE A 95 -11.34 -4.22 3.51
N MET A 96 -11.59 -5.51 3.36
CA MET A 96 -10.96 -6.32 2.33
C MET A 96 -11.87 -6.45 1.10
N PHE A 97 -11.38 -6.03 -0.05
CA PHE A 97 -11.96 -6.44 -1.32
C PHE A 97 -11.78 -7.94 -1.50
N HIS A 98 -12.85 -8.68 -1.64
CA HIS A 98 -12.82 -10.12 -1.88
C HIS A 98 -13.51 -10.48 -3.19
N LEU A 99 -13.10 -11.56 -3.78
CA LEU A 99 -13.56 -12.02 -5.08
C LEU A 99 -13.43 -13.55 -5.18
N GLU A 100 -14.13 -14.13 -6.13
CA GLU A 100 -14.02 -15.54 -6.48
C GLU A 100 -13.33 -15.68 -7.83
N ASP A 101 -12.40 -16.60 -7.95
CA ASP A 101 -11.75 -16.90 -9.23
C ASP A 101 -12.59 -17.85 -10.10
N ARG A 102 -12.12 -18.11 -11.32
CA ARG A 102 -12.83 -19.00 -12.26
C ARG A 102 -12.93 -20.46 -11.80
N GLN A 103 -12.22 -20.84 -10.76
CA GLN A 103 -12.24 -22.19 -10.17
C GLN A 103 -13.08 -22.25 -8.88
N GLY A 104 -13.78 -21.16 -8.54
CA GLY A 104 -14.60 -21.07 -7.33
C GLY A 104 -13.78 -20.88 -6.05
N ARG A 105 -12.52 -20.41 -6.15
CA ARG A 105 -11.70 -20.14 -4.96
C ARG A 105 -11.90 -18.72 -4.48
N GLU A 106 -12.17 -18.56 -3.20
CA GLU A 106 -12.26 -17.24 -2.57
C GLU A 106 -10.87 -16.63 -2.39
N LEU A 107 -10.73 -15.39 -2.80
CA LEU A 107 -9.50 -14.62 -2.76
C LEU A 107 -9.78 -13.23 -2.18
N GLY A 108 -8.78 -12.62 -1.54
CA GLY A 108 -8.86 -11.24 -1.06
C GLY A 108 -7.70 -10.39 -1.59
N LEU A 109 -7.97 -9.12 -1.90
CA LEU A 109 -6.89 -8.14 -2.13
C LEU A 109 -6.32 -7.73 -0.78
N GLY A 110 -5.01 -7.90 -0.59
CA GLY A 110 -4.35 -7.73 0.69
C GLY A 110 -4.44 -6.31 1.26
N PRO A 111 -5.22 -6.08 2.33
CA PRO A 111 -5.21 -4.84 3.08
C PRO A 111 -3.95 -4.71 3.95
N THR A 112 -3.35 -5.84 4.24
CA THR A 112 -2.11 -6.02 4.99
C THR A 112 -1.47 -7.35 4.59
N HIS A 113 -0.20 -7.62 4.98
CA HIS A 113 0.53 -8.80 4.55
C HIS A 113 1.09 -9.63 5.72
N GLU A 114 0.62 -9.39 6.95
CA GLU A 114 1.09 -10.13 8.13
C GLU A 114 0.85 -11.64 7.99
N GLU A 115 -0.30 -12.06 7.49
CA GLU A 115 -0.61 -13.47 7.26
C GLU A 115 0.36 -14.13 6.28
N VAL A 116 0.65 -13.42 5.18
CA VAL A 116 1.56 -13.91 4.13
C VAL A 116 2.97 -14.05 4.68
N ILE A 117 3.50 -12.98 5.31
CA ILE A 117 4.89 -12.99 5.77
C ILE A 117 5.09 -13.96 6.93
N THR A 118 4.11 -14.09 7.82
CA THR A 118 4.16 -15.04 8.94
C THR A 118 4.15 -16.48 8.42
N SER A 119 3.32 -16.79 7.44
CA SER A 119 3.30 -18.12 6.81
C SER A 119 4.64 -18.44 6.16
N LEU A 120 5.19 -17.51 5.38
CA LEU A 120 6.50 -17.67 4.74
C LEU A 120 7.63 -17.81 5.76
N ALA A 121 7.64 -17.00 6.81
CA ALA A 121 8.63 -17.09 7.87
C ALA A 121 8.56 -18.45 8.58
N GLY A 122 7.36 -18.96 8.86
CA GLY A 122 7.17 -20.29 9.46
C GLY A 122 7.66 -21.44 8.57
N GLU A 123 7.60 -21.27 7.24
CA GLU A 123 8.10 -22.27 6.29
C GLU A 123 9.62 -22.19 6.08
N LEU A 124 10.18 -20.99 6.05
CA LEU A 124 11.58 -20.77 5.69
C LEU A 124 12.54 -20.79 6.87
N LEU A 125 12.11 -20.33 8.06
CA LEU A 125 12.93 -20.31 9.25
C LEU A 125 12.90 -21.67 9.93
N ARG A 126 14.00 -22.42 9.83
CA ARG A 126 14.14 -23.77 10.36
C ARG A 126 14.90 -23.84 11.68
N SER A 127 15.57 -22.77 12.07
CA SER A 127 16.39 -22.71 13.27
C SER A 127 16.37 -21.33 13.89
N TYR A 128 16.36 -21.27 15.22
CA TYR A 128 16.51 -20.02 15.98
C TYR A 128 17.82 -19.28 15.66
N ARG A 129 18.82 -19.98 15.15
CA ARG A 129 20.10 -19.37 14.74
C ARG A 129 19.98 -18.48 13.51
N GLN A 130 18.86 -18.57 12.78
CA GLN A 130 18.54 -17.66 11.66
C GLN A 130 17.94 -16.35 12.12
N LEU A 131 17.63 -16.20 13.41
CA LEU A 131 17.10 -14.99 14.01
C LEU A 131 18.22 -14.10 14.58
N PRO A 132 18.05 -12.78 14.61
CA PRO A 132 16.87 -12.04 14.14
C PRO A 132 16.82 -11.91 12.61
N VAL A 133 15.60 -11.89 12.06
CA VAL A 133 15.35 -11.57 10.65
C VAL A 133 14.46 -10.34 10.60
N ASN A 134 14.90 -9.31 9.91
CA ASN A 134 14.12 -8.10 9.68
C ASN A 134 13.71 -8.03 8.20
N LEU A 135 12.41 -8.07 7.93
CA LEU A 135 11.87 -8.03 6.58
C LEU A 135 11.05 -6.76 6.39
N TYR A 136 11.15 -6.14 5.22
CA TYR A 136 10.30 -5.00 4.88
C TYR A 136 9.77 -5.10 3.45
N GLN A 137 8.78 -4.29 3.14
CA GLN A 137 8.18 -4.21 1.81
C GLN A 137 7.80 -2.77 1.47
N VAL A 138 7.92 -2.43 0.21
CA VAL A 138 7.39 -1.19 -0.37
C VAL A 138 6.36 -1.60 -1.41
N GLN A 139 5.10 -1.61 -1.02
CA GLN A 139 4.05 -2.29 -1.80
C GLN A 139 2.67 -1.67 -1.56
N THR A 140 1.84 -1.65 -2.60
CA THR A 140 0.45 -1.19 -2.54
C THR A 140 -0.37 -2.09 -1.60
N LYS A 141 -1.29 -1.49 -0.87
CA LYS A 141 -2.33 -2.15 -0.07
C LYS A 141 -3.70 -1.75 -0.63
N PHE A 142 -4.66 -2.65 -0.53
CA PHE A 142 -6.04 -2.41 -0.97
C PHE A 142 -6.97 -2.43 0.23
N ARG A 143 -7.68 -1.32 0.46
CA ARG A 143 -8.64 -1.22 1.56
C ARG A 143 -9.93 -0.61 1.05
N ASP A 144 -11.04 -1.28 1.29
CA ASP A 144 -12.38 -0.77 1.01
C ASP A 144 -12.83 0.11 2.18
N GLU A 145 -12.43 1.37 2.13
CA GLU A 145 -12.73 2.33 3.18
C GLU A 145 -13.93 3.20 2.81
N ILE A 146 -14.88 3.34 3.73
CA ILE A 146 -16.09 4.16 3.55
C ILE A 146 -15.72 5.63 3.26
N ARG A 147 -14.62 6.12 3.85
CA ARG A 147 -14.11 7.49 3.68
C ARG A 147 -12.63 7.49 3.34
N PRO A 148 -12.27 7.12 2.11
CA PRO A 148 -10.86 7.11 1.72
C PRO A 148 -10.31 8.54 1.73
N ARG A 149 -9.17 8.73 2.40
CA ARG A 149 -8.49 10.02 2.48
C ARG A 149 -7.16 9.95 1.74
N LEU A 150 -6.92 10.93 0.89
CA LEU A 150 -5.62 11.12 0.25
C LEU A 150 -4.92 12.32 0.86
N SER A 151 -3.78 12.09 1.49
CA SER A 151 -2.87 13.16 1.93
C SER A 151 -1.43 12.65 1.90
N LEU A 152 -0.44 13.54 2.01
CA LEU A 152 0.97 13.14 2.03
C LEU A 152 1.30 12.20 3.19
N ILE A 153 0.66 12.37 4.35
CA ILE A 153 0.85 11.48 5.50
C ILE A 153 0.19 10.09 5.32
N HIS A 154 -0.78 9.96 4.40
CA HIS A 154 -1.42 8.67 4.07
C HIS A 154 -0.73 7.96 2.89
N ILE A 155 0.16 8.62 2.17
CA ILE A 155 0.99 8.02 1.13
C ILE A 155 2.15 7.23 1.75
N SER A 156 2.65 7.68 2.90
CA SER A 156 3.65 6.98 3.69
C SER A 156 3.16 6.89 5.13
N GLU A 157 2.44 5.82 5.44
CA GLU A 157 2.06 5.54 6.82
C GLU A 157 3.25 4.87 7.51
N PRO A 158 3.88 5.51 8.52
CA PRO A 158 4.83 4.81 9.34
C PRO A 158 4.05 3.75 10.13
N THR A 159 4.22 2.50 9.77
CA THR A 159 3.72 1.38 10.58
C THR A 159 4.37 1.49 11.95
N ARG A 160 3.59 1.90 12.93
CA ARG A 160 3.95 1.79 14.32
C ARG A 160 3.88 0.30 14.66
N HIS A 161 5.02 -0.37 14.70
CA HIS A 161 5.10 -1.64 15.38
C HIS A 161 4.96 -1.37 16.87
N GLU A 162 3.79 -1.59 17.41
CA GLU A 162 3.68 -1.83 18.84
C GLU A 162 4.28 -3.21 19.07
N SER A 163 5.49 -3.22 19.57
CA SER A 163 6.09 -4.43 20.14
C SER A 163 5.26 -4.84 21.35
N ILE A 164 4.68 -6.02 21.27
CA ILE A 164 4.14 -6.75 22.40
C ILE A 164 5.31 -7.34 23.20
#